data_e83f0f5b7156230e5b8603093531d88c
#
_entry.id   e83f0f5b7156230e5b8603093531d88c
#
_cell.length_a   1.000
_cell.length_b   1.000
_cell.length_c   1.000
_cell.angle_alpha   90.00
_cell.angle_beta   90.00
_cell.angle_gamma   90.00
#
_symmetry.space_group_name_H-M   'P 1'
#
loop_
_entity.id
_entity.type
_entity.pdbx_description
1 polymer ?
#
loop_
_entity_poly.entity_id
_entity_poly.type
_entity_poly.pdbx_seq_one_letter_code
_entity_poly.pdbx_strand_id
1 'polypeptide(L)'
;LQEMREKVLNNADTITVGECSGVTLEEAKKYARSDEKELNMVFQFEHMDVDSDEKAGKWTTRKMDLRNLKKILTRWQKGLQDIAWNSLYWENHDQPRSVSRFGNDSDEYREISAKMLATCIHMMQGTPYVYQGEELGMTNCPFNTLDNFRDLESINAFHELTEQGKMTEEDMMAAIGYKGRDNARTPMQWDDSAYAGFSTTNPWIMVNPNYTKINAKDQVNREDSVFNIIRN
;
A
#
# COMPACT_ATOMS: atom_id res chain seq x y z
N LEU A 1 -15.29 -5.29 21.17
CA LEU A 1 -15.65 -4.19 20.24
C LEU A 1 -17.05 -3.66 20.51
N GLN A 2 -18.06 -4.51 20.75
CA GLN A 2 -19.45 -4.10 21.02
C GLN A 2 -19.55 -3.18 22.24
N GLU A 3 -18.89 -3.52 23.35
CA GLU A 3 -18.85 -2.67 24.55
C GLU A 3 -18.19 -1.31 24.27
N MET A 4 -17.10 -1.30 23.51
CA MET A 4 -16.43 -0.05 23.07
C MET A 4 -17.39 0.80 22.22
N ARG A 5 -18.11 0.16 21.29
CA ARG A 5 -19.08 0.83 20.44
C ARG A 5 -20.19 1.46 21.28
N GLU A 6 -20.77 0.67 22.18
CA GLU A 6 -21.88 1.10 23.04
C GLU A 6 -21.49 2.25 23.99
N LYS A 7 -20.35 2.11 24.67
CA LYS A 7 -19.96 3.05 25.74
C LYS A 7 -19.21 4.29 25.25
N VAL A 8 -18.56 4.20 24.08
CA VAL A 8 -17.66 5.26 23.60
C VAL A 8 -18.10 5.79 22.23
N LEU A 9 -18.14 4.92 21.21
CA LEU A 9 -18.27 5.38 19.83
C LEU A 9 -19.67 5.87 19.47
N ASN A 10 -20.71 5.31 20.08
CA ASN A 10 -22.10 5.76 19.83
C ASN A 10 -22.40 7.20 20.32
N ASN A 11 -21.52 7.76 21.13
CA ASN A 11 -21.67 9.13 21.65
C ASN A 11 -21.13 10.20 20.70
N ALA A 12 -20.56 9.81 19.58
CA ALA A 12 -19.97 10.72 18.59
C ALA A 12 -20.25 10.23 17.16
N ASP A 13 -20.32 11.15 16.22
CA ASP A 13 -20.39 10.83 14.79
C ASP A 13 -18.99 10.45 14.32
N THR A 14 -18.69 9.15 14.36
CA THR A 14 -17.37 8.59 14.06
C THR A 14 -17.45 7.51 13.00
N ILE A 15 -16.42 7.46 12.15
CA ILE A 15 -16.12 6.33 11.27
C ILE A 15 -15.00 5.52 11.90
N THR A 16 -15.23 4.21 12.04
CA THR A 16 -14.27 3.29 12.63
C THR A 16 -13.83 2.26 11.61
N VAL A 17 -12.51 2.11 11.48
CA VAL A 17 -11.90 1.15 10.57
C VAL A 17 -10.90 0.30 11.33
N GLY A 18 -11.03 -1.02 11.26
CA GLY A 18 -10.11 -1.96 11.90
C GLY A 18 -9.01 -2.40 10.94
N GLU A 19 -7.76 -2.36 11.38
CA GLU A 19 -6.69 -3.06 10.69
C GLU A 19 -6.68 -4.51 11.16
N CYS A 20 -6.96 -5.44 10.25
CA CYS A 20 -7.18 -6.85 10.58
C CYS A 20 -6.34 -7.76 9.68
N SER A 21 -5.03 -7.85 9.94
CA SER A 21 -4.16 -8.80 9.27
C SER A 21 -4.61 -10.24 9.55
N GLY A 22 -4.75 -11.05 8.52
CA GLY A 22 -5.21 -12.44 8.62
C GLY A 22 -6.71 -12.63 8.84
N VAL A 23 -7.52 -11.57 8.84
CA VAL A 23 -8.98 -11.68 8.97
C VAL A 23 -9.57 -12.48 7.81
N THR A 24 -10.42 -13.43 8.14
CA THR A 24 -11.23 -14.14 7.15
C THR A 24 -12.47 -13.34 6.76
N LEU A 25 -13.06 -13.67 5.60
CA LEU A 25 -14.30 -13.03 5.17
C LEU A 25 -15.42 -13.18 6.19
N GLU A 26 -15.52 -14.34 6.84
CA GLU A 26 -16.57 -14.61 7.84
C GLU A 26 -16.35 -13.83 9.14
N GLU A 27 -15.11 -13.59 9.52
CA GLU A 27 -14.79 -12.73 10.66
C GLU A 27 -15.03 -11.25 10.33
N ALA A 28 -14.64 -10.81 9.13
CA ALA A 28 -14.91 -9.45 8.67
C ALA A 28 -16.42 -9.13 8.66
N LYS A 29 -17.26 -10.09 8.27
CA LYS A 29 -18.72 -9.95 8.38
C LYS A 29 -19.17 -9.70 9.82
N LYS A 30 -18.54 -10.32 10.81
CA LYS A 30 -18.89 -10.11 12.23
C LYS A 30 -18.46 -8.71 12.70
N TYR A 31 -17.24 -8.29 12.35
CA TYR A 31 -16.70 -6.99 12.79
C TYR A 31 -17.37 -5.79 12.14
N ALA A 32 -17.77 -5.91 10.88
CA ALA A 32 -18.21 -4.77 10.06
C ALA A 32 -19.67 -4.85 9.60
N ARG A 33 -20.48 -5.77 10.13
CA ARG A 33 -21.92 -5.81 9.82
C ARG A 33 -22.61 -4.52 10.23
N SER A 34 -23.48 -4.04 9.38
CA SER A 34 -24.21 -2.80 9.58
C SER A 34 -25.18 -2.86 10.77
N ASP A 35 -25.64 -4.05 11.15
CA ASP A 35 -26.60 -4.29 12.24
C ASP A 35 -25.94 -4.65 13.59
N GLU A 36 -24.72 -5.21 13.60
CA GLU A 36 -24.01 -5.59 14.84
C GLU A 36 -23.21 -4.45 15.46
N LYS A 37 -22.97 -3.39 14.74
CA LYS A 37 -22.42 -2.12 15.23
C LYS A 37 -21.11 -2.23 16.01
N GLU A 38 -20.16 -3.04 15.54
CA GLU A 38 -18.81 -3.05 16.10
C GLU A 38 -17.94 -1.98 15.44
N LEU A 39 -17.58 -2.18 14.18
CA LEU A 39 -16.83 -1.26 13.34
C LEU A 39 -17.63 -0.90 12.09
N ASN A 40 -17.27 0.18 11.43
CA ASN A 40 -17.88 0.50 10.14
C ASN A 40 -17.31 -0.34 9.01
N MET A 41 -16.00 -0.64 9.06
CA MET A 41 -15.32 -1.47 8.07
C MET A 41 -13.99 -2.01 8.61
N VAL A 42 -13.38 -2.94 7.90
CA VAL A 42 -12.07 -3.50 8.23
C VAL A 42 -11.17 -3.54 7.00
N PHE A 43 -9.88 -3.28 7.20
CA PHE A 43 -8.84 -3.58 6.21
C PHE A 43 -8.49 -5.06 6.27
N GLN A 44 -8.69 -5.77 5.18
CA GLN A 44 -8.21 -7.13 4.96
C GLN A 44 -6.88 -7.11 4.21
N PHE A 45 -6.04 -8.13 4.40
CA PHE A 45 -4.69 -8.16 3.83
C PHE A 45 -4.49 -9.27 2.80
N GLU A 46 -5.50 -10.03 2.48
CA GLU A 46 -5.37 -11.20 1.61
C GLU A 46 -4.82 -10.85 0.21
N HIS A 47 -5.21 -9.69 -0.33
CA HIS A 47 -4.66 -9.21 -1.60
C HIS A 47 -3.22 -8.68 -1.47
N MET A 48 -2.77 -8.36 -0.24
CA MET A 48 -1.38 -8.00 0.05
C MET A 48 -0.45 -9.22 0.08
N ASP A 49 -0.99 -10.43 0.25
CA ASP A 49 -0.20 -11.66 0.31
C ASP A 49 -0.15 -12.41 -1.03
N VAL A 50 -0.79 -11.86 -2.07
CA VAL A 50 -0.97 -12.53 -3.38
C VAL A 50 0.34 -12.86 -4.11
N ASP A 51 1.41 -12.17 -3.77
CA ASP A 51 2.75 -12.31 -4.33
C ASP A 51 3.78 -12.83 -3.30
N SER A 52 3.31 -13.32 -2.14
CA SER A 52 4.15 -13.96 -1.15
C SER A 52 4.62 -15.36 -1.60
N ASP A 53 5.75 -15.79 -1.07
CA ASP A 53 6.33 -17.10 -1.31
C ASP A 53 6.09 -18.04 -0.11
N GLU A 54 5.90 -19.33 -0.33
CA GLU A 54 5.65 -20.29 0.75
C GLU A 54 6.82 -20.46 1.72
N LYS A 55 8.06 -20.23 1.24
CA LYS A 55 9.29 -20.41 2.04
C LYS A 55 9.83 -19.09 2.59
N ALA A 56 9.86 -18.08 1.76
CA ALA A 56 10.42 -16.77 2.08
C ALA A 56 9.38 -15.77 2.62
N GLY A 57 8.10 -16.16 2.68
CA GLY A 57 7.02 -15.28 3.09
C GLY A 57 6.90 -14.08 2.16
N LYS A 58 6.87 -12.88 2.73
CA LYS A 58 6.80 -11.64 1.92
C LYS A 58 8.12 -11.27 1.24
N TRP A 59 9.25 -11.81 1.71
CA TRP A 59 10.59 -11.43 1.24
C TRP A 59 10.97 -12.11 -0.08
N THR A 60 10.34 -11.64 -1.14
CA THR A 60 10.51 -12.17 -2.50
C THR A 60 10.28 -11.08 -3.53
N THR A 61 10.90 -11.22 -4.70
CA THR A 61 10.65 -10.38 -5.87
C THR A 61 9.60 -10.98 -6.83
N ARG A 62 8.91 -12.04 -6.38
CA ARG A 62 7.87 -12.71 -7.15
C ARG A 62 6.77 -11.71 -7.52
N LYS A 63 6.37 -11.73 -8.77
CA LYS A 63 5.22 -10.96 -9.25
C LYS A 63 3.92 -11.69 -8.94
N MET A 64 2.86 -10.93 -8.68
CA MET A 64 1.53 -11.47 -8.42
C MET A 64 0.97 -12.27 -9.60
N ASP A 65 0.14 -13.28 -9.31
CA ASP A 65 -0.75 -13.87 -10.31
C ASP A 65 -2.06 -13.07 -10.34
N LEU A 66 -2.31 -12.39 -11.45
CA LEU A 66 -3.52 -11.60 -11.64
C LEU A 66 -4.81 -12.41 -11.44
N ARG A 67 -4.80 -13.70 -11.76
CA ARG A 67 -5.98 -14.58 -11.56
C ARG A 67 -6.28 -14.75 -10.07
N ASN A 68 -5.25 -14.88 -9.23
CA ASN A 68 -5.41 -14.96 -7.78
C ASN A 68 -5.91 -13.65 -7.21
N LEU A 69 -5.32 -12.53 -7.61
CA LEU A 69 -5.80 -11.20 -7.21
C LEU A 69 -7.29 -11.01 -7.56
N LYS A 70 -7.69 -11.34 -8.79
CA LYS A 70 -9.11 -11.25 -9.22
C LYS A 70 -10.03 -12.14 -8.39
N LYS A 71 -9.61 -13.37 -8.04
CA LYS A 71 -10.38 -14.26 -7.18
C LYS A 71 -10.58 -13.66 -5.78
N ILE A 72 -9.53 -13.11 -5.18
CA ILE A 72 -9.58 -12.47 -3.86
C ILE A 72 -10.54 -11.29 -3.89
N LEU A 73 -10.30 -10.32 -4.77
CA LEU A 73 -11.15 -9.13 -4.87
C LEU A 73 -12.62 -9.49 -5.14
N THR A 74 -12.89 -10.44 -6.06
CA THR A 74 -14.26 -10.90 -6.34
C THR A 74 -14.90 -11.55 -5.12
N ARG A 75 -14.16 -12.37 -4.38
CA ARG A 75 -14.68 -13.03 -3.17
C ARG A 75 -15.06 -12.02 -2.10
N TRP A 76 -14.22 -11.02 -1.85
CA TRP A 76 -14.48 -9.96 -0.87
C TRP A 76 -15.65 -9.08 -1.30
N GLN A 77 -15.71 -8.66 -2.57
CA GLN A 77 -16.84 -7.88 -3.09
C GLN A 77 -18.17 -8.62 -2.94
N LYS A 78 -18.24 -9.87 -3.41
CA LYS A 78 -19.46 -10.68 -3.30
C LYS A 78 -19.80 -11.08 -1.88
N GLY A 79 -18.78 -11.36 -1.07
CA GLY A 79 -18.98 -11.86 0.29
C GLY A 79 -19.46 -10.80 1.26
N LEU A 80 -19.13 -9.54 1.06
CA LEU A 80 -19.59 -8.42 1.88
C LEU A 80 -20.83 -7.71 1.32
N GLN A 81 -21.23 -8.04 0.09
CA GLN A 81 -22.40 -7.43 -0.55
C GLN A 81 -23.64 -7.51 0.37
N ASP A 82 -24.31 -6.40 0.56
CA ASP A 82 -25.52 -6.24 1.41
C ASP A 82 -25.33 -6.61 2.90
N ILE A 83 -24.10 -6.90 3.33
CA ILE A 83 -23.78 -7.29 4.72
C ILE A 83 -22.91 -6.24 5.39
N ALA A 84 -21.79 -5.87 4.75
CA ALA A 84 -20.79 -4.97 5.30
C ALA A 84 -20.11 -4.14 4.20
N TRP A 85 -19.43 -3.06 4.59
CA TRP A 85 -18.77 -2.15 3.68
C TRP A 85 -17.28 -2.49 3.55
N ASN A 86 -16.74 -2.48 2.32
CA ASN A 86 -15.34 -2.76 2.06
C ASN A 86 -14.45 -1.52 2.34
N SER A 87 -13.27 -1.75 2.89
CA SER A 87 -12.13 -0.84 2.79
C SER A 87 -11.26 -1.28 1.61
N LEU A 88 -11.04 -0.38 0.66
CA LEU A 88 -10.31 -0.68 -0.58
C LEU A 88 -9.00 0.11 -0.59
N TYR A 89 -7.88 -0.56 -0.83
CA TYR A 89 -6.56 0.07 -0.86
C TYR A 89 -5.56 -0.75 -1.65
N TRP A 90 -4.52 -0.11 -2.16
CA TRP A 90 -3.39 -0.76 -2.81
C TRP A 90 -2.11 -0.68 -2.01
N GLU A 91 -1.94 0.36 -1.21
CA GLU A 91 -0.76 0.58 -0.38
C GLU A 91 -1.12 1.30 0.92
N ASN A 92 -0.21 1.28 1.86
CA ASN A 92 -0.26 2.02 3.11
C ASN A 92 1.17 2.26 3.64
N HIS A 93 1.31 2.79 4.86
CA HIS A 93 2.61 3.05 5.50
C HIS A 93 3.45 1.79 5.76
N ASP A 94 2.88 0.59 5.61
CA ASP A 94 3.53 -0.71 5.82
C ASP A 94 3.62 -1.56 4.54
N GLN A 95 3.29 -1.00 3.38
CA GLN A 95 3.34 -1.68 2.08
C GLN A 95 4.23 -0.91 1.09
N PRO A 96 4.93 -1.59 0.17
CA PRO A 96 5.66 -0.91 -0.89
C PRO A 96 4.72 -0.18 -1.83
N ARG A 97 5.25 0.70 -2.67
CA ARG A 97 4.47 1.47 -3.64
C ARG A 97 3.72 0.56 -4.62
N SER A 98 2.44 0.81 -4.76
CA SER A 98 1.50 -0.03 -5.52
C SER A 98 1.87 -0.14 -7.00
N VAL A 99 2.33 0.94 -7.61
CA VAL A 99 2.74 0.94 -9.02
C VAL A 99 3.93 0.01 -9.26
N SER A 100 4.92 0.02 -8.36
CA SER A 100 6.09 -0.85 -8.46
C SER A 100 5.75 -2.31 -8.18
N ARG A 101 4.78 -2.57 -7.30
CA ARG A 101 4.38 -3.92 -6.89
C ARG A 101 3.40 -4.57 -7.85
N PHE A 102 2.29 -3.89 -8.15
CA PHE A 102 1.15 -4.43 -8.90
C PHE A 102 1.09 -3.94 -10.34
N GLY A 103 1.83 -2.89 -10.68
CA GLY A 103 1.89 -2.30 -12.01
C GLY A 103 3.22 -2.50 -12.72
N ASN A 104 3.50 -1.58 -13.61
CA ASN A 104 4.79 -1.42 -14.28
C ASN A 104 5.27 0.02 -14.06
N ASP A 105 6.34 0.19 -13.30
CA ASP A 105 6.89 1.48 -12.87
C ASP A 105 7.96 2.05 -13.81
N SER A 106 8.15 1.45 -14.99
CA SER A 106 8.98 2.05 -16.04
C SER A 106 8.42 3.40 -16.49
N ASP A 107 9.28 4.29 -16.95
CA ASP A 107 8.88 5.64 -17.42
C ASP A 107 7.71 5.60 -18.42
N GLU A 108 7.65 4.59 -19.28
CA GLU A 108 6.60 4.41 -20.29
C GLU A 108 5.25 4.03 -19.73
N TYR A 109 5.21 3.15 -18.71
CA TYR A 109 3.97 2.53 -18.23
C TYR A 109 3.53 2.98 -16.84
N ARG A 110 4.32 3.72 -16.09
CA ARG A 110 4.05 4.14 -14.72
C ARG A 110 2.69 4.82 -14.57
N GLU A 111 2.44 5.86 -15.38
CA GLU A 111 1.19 6.61 -15.26
C GLU A 111 -0.04 5.80 -15.64
N ILE A 112 0.08 5.01 -16.71
CA ILE A 112 -1.00 4.11 -17.14
C ILE A 112 -1.29 3.07 -16.06
N SER A 113 -0.24 2.51 -15.44
CA SER A 113 -0.37 1.56 -14.32
C SER A 113 -1.04 2.21 -13.11
N ALA A 114 -0.61 3.41 -12.71
CA ALA A 114 -1.20 4.12 -11.59
C ALA A 114 -2.70 4.42 -11.82
N LYS A 115 -3.04 4.93 -13.00
CA LYS A 115 -4.43 5.20 -13.39
C LYS A 115 -5.29 3.93 -13.42
N MET A 116 -4.74 2.83 -13.92
CA MET A 116 -5.43 1.52 -13.95
C MET A 116 -5.70 1.01 -12.53
N LEU A 117 -4.70 1.07 -11.63
CA LEU A 117 -4.85 0.65 -10.25
C LEU A 117 -5.89 1.52 -9.51
N ALA A 118 -5.82 2.84 -9.67
CA ALA A 118 -6.81 3.76 -9.11
C ALA A 118 -8.22 3.45 -9.62
N THR A 119 -8.39 3.30 -10.94
CA THR A 119 -9.68 2.93 -11.54
C THR A 119 -10.22 1.64 -10.94
N CYS A 120 -9.36 0.64 -10.73
CA CYS A 120 -9.77 -0.65 -10.18
C CYS A 120 -10.44 -0.52 -8.80
N ILE A 121 -9.83 0.22 -7.85
CA ILE A 121 -10.42 0.35 -6.50
C ILE A 121 -11.59 1.33 -6.46
N HIS A 122 -11.58 2.40 -7.27
CA HIS A 122 -12.68 3.37 -7.30
C HIS A 122 -13.95 2.83 -7.97
N MET A 123 -13.84 1.82 -8.84
CA MET A 123 -14.98 1.18 -9.49
C MET A 123 -15.55 -0.02 -8.72
N MET A 124 -15.00 -0.36 -7.56
CA MET A 124 -15.53 -1.41 -6.68
C MET A 124 -16.44 -0.81 -5.60
N GLN A 125 -17.34 -1.63 -5.04
CA GLN A 125 -18.16 -1.24 -3.90
C GLN A 125 -17.31 -1.19 -2.63
N GLY A 126 -17.17 -0.01 -2.03
CA GLY A 126 -16.39 0.22 -0.82
C GLY A 126 -15.85 1.64 -0.73
N THR A 127 -15.09 1.91 0.31
CA THR A 127 -14.38 3.19 0.47
C THR A 127 -12.95 3.01 -0.02
N PRO A 128 -12.53 3.69 -1.10
CA PRO A 128 -11.15 3.71 -1.52
C PRO A 128 -10.31 4.57 -0.57
N TYR A 129 -9.20 4.01 -0.11
CA TYR A 129 -8.19 4.70 0.70
C TYR A 129 -6.97 4.91 -0.17
N VAL A 130 -6.68 6.17 -0.44
CA VAL A 130 -5.51 6.58 -1.23
C VAL A 130 -4.40 7.01 -0.28
N TYR A 131 -3.28 6.29 -0.30
CA TYR A 131 -2.14 6.61 0.54
C TYR A 131 -1.32 7.76 -0.07
N GLN A 132 -0.71 8.60 0.79
CA GLN A 132 0.11 9.75 0.34
C GLN A 132 1.15 9.33 -0.71
N GLY A 133 1.11 9.99 -1.86
CA GLY A 133 1.98 9.72 -3.02
C GLY A 133 1.41 8.70 -4.01
N GLU A 134 0.40 7.90 -3.62
CA GLU A 134 -0.32 7.03 -4.55
C GLU A 134 -1.03 7.86 -5.63
N GLU A 135 -1.60 9.01 -5.25
CA GLU A 135 -2.23 9.95 -6.15
C GLU A 135 -1.27 10.59 -7.17
N LEU A 136 0.03 10.49 -6.95
CA LEU A 136 1.06 10.92 -7.89
C LEU A 136 1.64 9.75 -8.71
N GLY A 137 1.29 8.53 -8.36
CA GLY A 137 1.94 7.33 -8.87
C GLY A 137 3.43 7.27 -8.47
N MET A 138 3.73 7.60 -7.20
CA MET A 138 5.09 7.43 -6.65
C MET A 138 5.49 5.97 -6.71
N THR A 139 6.78 5.71 -6.96
CA THR A 139 7.34 4.37 -7.10
C THR A 139 8.23 4.02 -5.91
N ASN A 140 8.63 2.76 -5.82
CA ASN A 140 9.67 2.34 -4.89
C ASN A 140 10.95 3.16 -5.08
N CYS A 141 11.65 3.40 -3.96
CA CYS A 141 12.91 4.13 -3.94
C CYS A 141 14.08 3.17 -4.22
N PRO A 142 15.08 3.55 -5.03
CA PRO A 142 16.22 2.70 -5.33
C PRO A 142 17.22 2.65 -4.15
N PHE A 143 16.85 1.97 -3.06
CA PHE A 143 17.74 1.71 -1.94
C PHE A 143 18.81 0.69 -2.36
N ASN A 144 20.07 1.12 -2.42
CA ASN A 144 21.18 0.31 -2.98
C ASN A 144 22.03 -0.39 -1.91
N THR A 145 21.90 0.01 -0.65
CA THR A 145 22.65 -0.57 0.47
C THR A 145 21.73 -0.74 1.67
N LEU A 146 22.09 -1.65 2.57
CA LEU A 146 21.34 -1.87 3.80
C LEU A 146 21.27 -0.59 4.67
N ASP A 147 22.30 0.24 4.64
CA ASP A 147 22.35 1.52 5.36
C ASP A 147 21.32 2.55 4.89
N ASN A 148 20.71 2.35 3.73
CA ASN A 148 19.63 3.22 3.26
C ASN A 148 18.30 2.93 3.96
N PHE A 149 18.13 1.72 4.50
CA PHE A 149 16.91 1.32 5.19
C PHE A 149 16.88 1.84 6.62
N ARG A 150 15.69 2.12 7.10
CA ARG A 150 15.39 2.56 8.47
C ARG A 150 14.42 1.62 9.18
N ASP A 151 13.67 0.85 8.40
CA ASP A 151 12.71 -0.12 8.92
C ASP A 151 13.41 -1.34 9.54
N LEU A 152 13.18 -1.53 10.84
CA LEU A 152 13.78 -2.63 11.58
C LEU A 152 13.32 -4.01 11.07
N GLU A 153 12.11 -4.12 10.54
CA GLU A 153 11.63 -5.38 9.98
C GLU A 153 12.49 -5.81 8.78
N SER A 154 12.78 -4.87 7.88
CA SER A 154 13.63 -5.13 6.71
C SER A 154 15.07 -5.46 7.11
N ILE A 155 15.64 -4.70 8.06
CA ILE A 155 17.01 -4.89 8.54
C ILE A 155 17.17 -6.23 9.27
N ASN A 156 16.24 -6.53 10.18
CA ASN A 156 16.27 -7.79 10.94
C ASN A 156 16.07 -9.00 10.02
N ALA A 157 15.14 -8.91 9.08
CA ALA A 157 14.93 -9.99 8.12
C ALA A 157 16.16 -10.22 7.22
N PHE A 158 16.85 -9.15 6.81
CA PHE A 158 18.11 -9.27 6.08
C PHE A 158 19.13 -10.11 6.86
N HIS A 159 19.42 -9.73 8.09
CA HIS A 159 20.38 -10.46 8.93
C HIS A 159 19.91 -11.89 9.21
N GLU A 160 18.68 -12.08 9.64
CA GLU A 160 18.17 -13.40 9.99
C GLU A 160 18.22 -14.38 8.82
N LEU A 161 17.73 -14.00 7.64
CA LEU A 161 17.61 -14.92 6.52
C LEU A 161 18.97 -15.18 5.83
N THR A 162 19.88 -14.21 5.84
CA THR A 162 21.23 -14.41 5.30
C THR A 162 22.11 -15.24 6.26
N GLU A 163 22.09 -14.97 7.56
CA GLU A 163 22.84 -15.72 8.56
C GLU A 163 22.37 -17.18 8.66
N GLN A 164 21.09 -17.44 8.47
CA GLN A 164 20.52 -18.78 8.40
C GLN A 164 20.80 -19.51 7.05
N GLY A 165 21.43 -18.82 6.10
CA GLY A 165 21.69 -19.37 4.76
C GLY A 165 20.42 -19.65 3.94
N LYS A 166 19.28 -19.03 4.30
CA LYS A 166 18.01 -19.19 3.59
C LYS A 166 17.95 -18.36 2.31
N MET A 167 18.61 -17.21 2.32
CA MET A 167 18.73 -16.31 1.17
C MET A 167 20.16 -15.79 1.04
N THR A 168 20.58 -15.46 -0.17
CA THR A 168 21.82 -14.71 -0.39
C THR A 168 21.63 -13.25 0.00
N GLU A 169 22.72 -12.52 0.29
CA GLU A 169 22.65 -11.09 0.52
C GLU A 169 22.06 -10.34 -0.68
N GLU A 170 22.42 -10.75 -1.90
CA GLU A 170 21.90 -10.16 -3.14
C GLU A 170 20.38 -10.35 -3.27
N ASP A 171 19.89 -11.58 -3.08
CA ASP A 171 18.45 -11.89 -3.14
C ASP A 171 17.69 -11.16 -2.05
N MET A 172 18.26 -11.07 -0.84
CA MET A 172 17.62 -10.39 0.27
C MET A 172 17.59 -8.88 0.06
N MET A 173 18.67 -8.27 -0.45
CA MET A 173 18.66 -6.85 -0.85
C MET A 173 17.60 -6.55 -1.90
N ALA A 174 17.49 -7.40 -2.91
CA ALA A 174 16.43 -7.28 -3.93
C ALA A 174 15.04 -7.40 -3.31
N ALA A 175 14.83 -8.34 -2.38
CA ALA A 175 13.56 -8.57 -1.73
C ALA A 175 13.15 -7.40 -0.83
N ILE A 176 14.04 -6.87 0.03
CA ILE A 176 13.74 -5.72 0.89
C ILE A 176 13.57 -4.43 0.06
N GLY A 177 14.33 -4.24 -1.00
CA GLY A 177 14.15 -3.14 -1.94
C GLY A 177 12.79 -3.17 -2.62
N TYR A 178 12.28 -4.36 -2.92
CA TYR A 178 10.98 -4.55 -3.56
C TYR A 178 9.79 -4.49 -2.58
N LYS A 179 9.92 -5.07 -1.37
CA LYS A 179 8.83 -5.28 -0.41
C LYS A 179 8.93 -4.45 0.87
N GLY A 180 10.06 -3.80 1.11
CA GLY A 180 10.30 -3.06 2.35
C GLY A 180 9.36 -1.87 2.53
N ARG A 181 8.95 -1.65 3.79
CA ARG A 181 8.03 -0.56 4.18
C ARG A 181 8.59 0.83 3.95
N ASP A 182 9.91 0.98 3.95
CA ASP A 182 10.58 2.26 3.72
C ASP A 182 10.24 2.90 2.37
N ASN A 183 9.85 2.10 1.38
CA ASN A 183 9.35 2.60 0.10
C ASN A 183 8.14 3.53 0.25
N ALA A 184 7.24 3.24 1.18
CA ALA A 184 6.07 4.07 1.48
C ALA A 184 6.39 5.26 2.40
N ARG A 185 7.56 5.26 3.05
CA ARG A 185 7.97 6.23 4.06
C ARG A 185 8.92 7.29 3.54
N THR A 186 9.29 7.21 2.25
CA THR A 186 10.08 8.27 1.58
C THR A 186 9.31 9.59 1.61
N PRO A 187 10.01 10.74 1.69
CA PRO A 187 9.40 12.05 1.66
C PRO A 187 8.42 12.23 0.51
N MET A 188 7.29 12.89 0.79
CA MET A 188 6.33 13.29 -0.25
C MET A 188 7.00 14.19 -1.27
N GLN A 189 6.73 13.94 -2.55
CA GLN A 189 7.33 14.65 -3.68
C GLN A 189 6.44 15.82 -4.06
N TRP A 190 6.69 16.99 -3.43
CA TRP A 190 5.88 18.19 -3.66
C TRP A 190 6.23 18.90 -4.96
N ASP A 191 7.53 19.06 -5.24
CA ASP A 191 8.04 19.71 -6.45
C ASP A 191 9.43 19.22 -6.85
N ASP A 192 10.01 19.84 -7.86
CA ASP A 192 11.33 19.53 -8.42
C ASP A 192 12.50 20.25 -7.73
N SER A 193 12.26 20.96 -6.64
CA SER A 193 13.30 21.62 -5.84
C SER A 193 14.04 20.66 -4.92
N ALA A 194 15.08 21.16 -4.25
CA ALA A 194 15.89 20.35 -3.33
C ALA A 194 15.02 19.60 -2.31
N TYR A 195 15.34 18.34 -2.08
CA TYR A 195 14.58 17.42 -1.20
C TYR A 195 13.11 17.29 -1.57
N ALA A 196 12.79 17.41 -2.87
CA ALA A 196 11.42 17.32 -3.39
C ALA A 196 10.45 18.38 -2.82
N GLY A 197 10.96 19.53 -2.39
CA GLY A 197 10.14 20.54 -1.68
C GLY A 197 9.64 20.10 -0.31
N PHE A 198 10.06 18.93 0.19
CA PHE A 198 9.62 18.38 1.46
C PHE A 198 10.30 19.01 2.67
N SER A 199 11.59 19.35 2.54
CA SER A 199 12.41 19.86 3.65
C SER A 199 13.46 20.84 3.15
N THR A 200 13.93 21.71 4.04
CA THR A 200 15.09 22.58 3.80
C THR A 200 16.42 21.94 4.19
N THR A 201 16.37 20.76 4.81
CA THR A 201 17.53 19.99 5.26
C THR A 201 17.39 18.55 4.81
N ASN A 202 18.48 17.77 4.89
CA ASN A 202 18.48 16.37 4.51
C ASN A 202 17.45 15.58 5.35
N PRO A 203 16.44 14.92 4.75
CA PRO A 203 15.46 14.11 5.46
C PRO A 203 16.09 12.89 6.14
N TRP A 204 15.41 12.35 7.17
CA TRP A 204 15.87 11.17 7.91
C TRP A 204 15.95 9.88 7.06
N ILE A 205 15.18 9.82 5.98
CA ILE A 205 15.18 8.76 4.98
C ILE A 205 15.39 9.37 3.59
N MET A 206 15.98 8.60 2.69
CA MET A 206 16.31 9.05 1.34
C MET A 206 15.07 9.53 0.57
N VAL A 207 15.19 10.68 -0.08
CA VAL A 207 14.22 11.15 -1.08
C VAL A 207 14.36 10.29 -2.34
N ASN A 208 13.27 9.81 -2.90
CA ASN A 208 13.31 9.09 -4.16
C ASN A 208 13.83 10.05 -5.27
N PRO A 209 14.94 9.72 -5.96
CA PRO A 209 15.57 10.63 -6.91
C PRO A 209 14.70 10.98 -8.13
N ASN A 210 13.61 10.26 -8.36
CA ASN A 210 12.68 10.54 -9.44
C ASN A 210 11.70 11.70 -9.15
N TYR A 211 11.83 12.38 -8.01
CA TYR A 211 11.00 13.54 -7.65
C TYR A 211 11.04 14.68 -8.69
N THR A 212 12.11 14.77 -9.46
CA THR A 212 12.23 15.73 -10.54
C THR A 212 11.26 15.50 -11.70
N LYS A 213 10.72 14.27 -11.80
CA LYS A 213 9.74 13.85 -12.82
C LYS A 213 8.37 13.56 -12.24
N ILE A 214 8.33 13.09 -10.98
CA ILE A 214 7.11 12.66 -10.30
C ILE A 214 6.92 13.56 -9.10
N ASN A 215 6.05 14.54 -9.21
CA ASN A 215 5.75 15.45 -8.10
C ASN A 215 4.38 16.10 -8.23
N ALA A 216 3.88 16.62 -7.12
CA ALA A 216 2.56 17.23 -7.04
C ALA A 216 2.42 18.48 -7.93
N LYS A 217 3.45 19.34 -7.95
CA LYS A 217 3.44 20.59 -8.74
C LYS A 217 3.21 20.34 -10.23
N ASP A 218 3.87 19.33 -10.81
CA ASP A 218 3.67 18.94 -12.21
C ASP A 218 2.24 18.40 -12.40
N GLN A 219 1.80 17.49 -11.55
CA GLN A 219 0.59 16.74 -11.79
C GLN A 219 -0.70 17.53 -11.54
N VAL A 220 -0.71 18.44 -10.57
CA VAL A 220 -1.88 19.29 -10.29
C VAL A 220 -2.26 20.14 -11.51
N ASN A 221 -1.28 20.56 -12.30
CA ASN A 221 -1.45 21.43 -13.46
C ASN A 221 -1.67 20.67 -14.79
N ARG A 222 -1.59 19.36 -14.80
CA ARG A 222 -1.71 18.54 -16.00
C ARG A 222 -3.00 17.71 -15.96
N GLU A 223 -3.94 18.05 -16.85
CA GLU A 223 -5.31 17.50 -16.89
C GLU A 223 -5.33 15.96 -16.93
N ASP A 224 -4.45 15.34 -17.68
CA ASP A 224 -4.35 13.89 -17.85
C ASP A 224 -3.44 13.20 -16.82
N SER A 225 -3.04 13.89 -15.75
CA SER A 225 -2.18 13.32 -14.71
C SER A 225 -2.86 12.22 -13.88
N VAL A 226 -2.05 11.44 -13.14
CA VAL A 226 -2.58 10.46 -12.17
C VAL A 226 -3.43 11.18 -11.12
N PHE A 227 -2.94 12.32 -10.60
CA PHE A 227 -3.63 13.12 -9.60
C PHE A 227 -5.03 13.54 -10.06
N ASN A 228 -5.15 14.10 -11.27
CA ASN A 228 -6.43 14.58 -11.76
C ASN A 228 -7.42 13.46 -12.12
N ILE A 229 -6.93 12.29 -12.50
CA ILE A 229 -7.79 11.10 -12.70
C ILE A 229 -8.35 10.58 -11.38
N ILE A 230 -7.57 10.60 -10.31
CA ILE A 230 -8.03 10.15 -8.97
C ILE A 230 -8.98 11.18 -8.35
N ARG A 231 -8.72 12.47 -8.57
CA ARG A 231 -9.53 13.57 -8.01
C ARG A 231 -10.93 13.67 -8.62
N ASN A 232 -11.09 13.33 -9.91
CA ASN A 232 -12.33 13.50 -10.68
C ASN A 232 -13.19 12.23 -10.68
#